data_d3b47d6535d36fac2cb492875fc9d20a
#
_entry.id   d3b47d6535d36fac2cb492875fc9d20a
#
_cell.length_a   1.000
_cell.length_b   1.000
_cell.length_c   1.000
_cell.angle_alpha   90.00
_cell.angle_beta   90.00
_cell.angle_gamma   90.00
#
_symmetry.space_group_name_H-M   'P 1'
#
loop_
_entity.id
_entity.type
_entity.pdbx_description
1 polymer ?
#
loop_
_entity_poly.entity_id
_entity_poly.type
_entity_poly.pdbx_seq_one_letter_code
_entity_poly.pdbx_strand_id
1 'polypeptide(L)'
;MILGFIGTGKIASSVITGICKSNLKYKKIIISPRNKQIAKSLKKKFKKIVIAKDNQQIVDESTWVFLSITPAVGEKIIKDLKFKSSQTIFSFISTITLSQLKKAIKVKAKIVRAIPLPPISLKKGPVPICPPNSKVKAFFNHLGTTVEIKNEKSSINFWSTSGMMAPFYEMQRVMSDWLVKKGVKRNNAQKYITSLFLALSEDAVIHSKENLRELVKESQTPKGLNEQGVNELSKSGFYKSLEKTLNSIYKRLDK
;
A
#
# COMPACT_ATOMS: atom_id res chain seq x y z
N MET A 1 3.55 14.68 17.29
CA MET A 1 4.37 14.78 16.06
C MET A 1 3.69 15.69 15.04
N ILE A 2 4.47 16.31 14.14
CA ILE A 2 3.97 17.03 12.97
C ILE A 2 4.37 16.21 11.75
N LEU A 3 3.39 15.93 10.89
CA LEU A 3 3.55 15.08 9.72
C LEU A 3 3.56 15.95 8.46
N GLY A 4 4.58 15.82 7.61
CA GLY A 4 4.70 16.57 6.37
C GLY A 4 4.67 15.67 5.15
N PHE A 5 3.86 15.99 4.15
CA PHE A 5 3.76 15.22 2.92
C PHE A 5 4.23 16.02 1.72
N ILE A 6 5.37 15.64 1.15
CA ILE A 6 5.87 16.18 -0.11
C ILE A 6 5.26 15.37 -1.24
N GLY A 7 4.33 16.01 -1.94
CA GLY A 7 3.44 15.37 -2.92
C GLY A 7 2.08 14.99 -2.32
N THR A 8 1.01 15.38 -3.03
CA THR A 8 -0.40 15.13 -2.69
C THR A 8 -1.09 14.30 -3.77
N GLY A 9 -0.43 13.21 -4.19
CA GLY A 9 -0.99 12.24 -5.12
C GLY A 9 -1.94 11.25 -4.45
N LYS A 10 -2.36 10.22 -5.19
CA LYS A 10 -3.31 9.19 -4.74
C LYS A 10 -2.83 8.49 -3.45
N ILE A 11 -1.57 8.08 -3.38
CA ILE A 11 -1.01 7.39 -2.21
C ILE A 11 -0.96 8.31 -0.98
N ALA A 12 -0.42 9.55 -1.13
CA ALA A 12 -0.42 10.51 -0.03
C ALA A 12 -1.82 10.76 0.51
N SER A 13 -2.79 11.01 -0.39
CA SER A 13 -4.19 11.21 -0.01
C SER A 13 -4.78 10.02 0.75
N SER A 14 -4.47 8.80 0.34
CA SER A 14 -4.92 7.58 1.00
C SER A 14 -4.32 7.43 2.39
N VAL A 15 -3.00 7.64 2.55
CA VAL A 15 -2.31 7.58 3.85
C VAL A 15 -2.82 8.67 4.79
N ILE A 16 -2.94 9.91 4.31
CA ILE A 16 -3.48 11.04 5.08
C ILE A 16 -4.91 10.73 5.56
N THR A 17 -5.75 10.20 4.68
CA THR A 17 -7.12 9.80 5.03
C THR A 17 -7.13 8.72 6.11
N GLY A 18 -6.28 7.71 6.00
CA GLY A 18 -6.10 6.67 7.00
C GLY A 18 -5.67 7.24 8.35
N ILE A 19 -4.66 8.12 8.37
CA ILE A 19 -4.18 8.80 9.57
C ILE A 19 -5.31 9.60 10.24
N CYS A 20 -6.04 10.40 9.46
CA CYS A 20 -7.13 11.24 9.99
C CYS A 20 -8.32 10.41 10.53
N LYS A 21 -8.50 9.19 10.06
CA LYS A 21 -9.54 8.25 10.53
C LYS A 21 -9.06 7.29 11.62
N SER A 22 -7.77 7.32 11.96
CA SER A 22 -7.18 6.46 12.99
C SER A 22 -7.16 7.15 14.35
N ASN A 23 -6.75 6.39 15.38
CA ASN A 23 -6.53 6.89 16.73
C ASN A 23 -5.11 7.45 16.94
N LEU A 24 -4.36 7.70 15.87
CA LEU A 24 -3.03 8.27 15.95
C LEU A 24 -3.05 9.70 16.52
N LYS A 25 -2.16 9.96 17.47
CA LYS A 25 -2.00 11.29 18.07
C LYS A 25 -0.97 12.11 17.28
N TYR A 26 -1.42 13.14 16.60
CA TYR A 26 -0.57 14.11 15.88
C TYR A 26 -1.09 15.54 16.08
N LYS A 27 -0.18 16.53 15.94
CA LYS A 27 -0.52 17.95 16.10
C LYS A 27 -1.21 18.48 14.83
N LYS A 28 -0.55 18.35 13.68
CA LYS A 28 -1.07 18.76 12.36
C LYS A 28 -0.41 17.93 11.25
N ILE A 29 -1.04 17.95 10.07
CA ILE A 29 -0.48 17.39 8.81
C ILE A 29 -0.28 18.56 7.85
N ILE A 30 0.95 18.72 7.35
CA ILE A 30 1.31 19.76 6.37
C ILE A 30 1.48 19.09 5.02
N ILE A 31 0.81 19.59 3.99
CA ILE A 31 0.78 18.95 2.68
C ILE A 31 1.24 19.90 1.57
N SER A 32 1.82 19.33 0.52
CA SER A 32 2.30 20.06 -0.66
C SER A 32 1.15 20.74 -1.42
N PRO A 33 1.34 21.98 -1.91
CA PRO A 33 0.31 22.73 -2.63
C PRO A 33 0.13 22.29 -4.09
N ARG A 34 1.03 21.45 -4.64
CA ARG A 34 1.13 21.18 -6.09
C ARG A 34 -0.16 20.64 -6.70
N ASN A 35 -0.81 19.68 -6.09
CA ASN A 35 -2.12 19.20 -6.51
C ASN A 35 -3.21 19.97 -5.78
N LYS A 36 -3.57 21.14 -6.31
CA LYS A 36 -4.50 22.09 -5.67
C LYS A 36 -5.86 21.43 -5.36
N GLN A 37 -6.38 20.59 -6.26
CA GLN A 37 -7.69 19.96 -6.09
C GLN A 37 -7.70 18.99 -4.90
N ILE A 38 -6.74 18.06 -4.85
CA ILE A 38 -6.63 17.08 -3.77
C ILE A 38 -6.30 17.80 -2.44
N ALA A 39 -5.38 18.77 -2.46
CA ALA A 39 -5.00 19.52 -1.26
C ALA A 39 -6.19 20.27 -0.66
N LYS A 40 -6.98 20.97 -1.48
CA LYS A 40 -8.21 21.66 -1.03
C LYS A 40 -9.25 20.67 -0.49
N SER A 41 -9.45 19.53 -1.16
CA SER A 41 -10.38 18.49 -0.72
C SER A 41 -9.99 17.91 0.65
N LEU A 42 -8.73 17.58 0.85
CA LEU A 42 -8.21 17.09 2.13
C LEU A 42 -8.35 18.13 3.24
N LYS A 43 -7.99 19.39 2.97
CA LYS A 43 -8.14 20.49 3.94
C LYS A 43 -9.61 20.73 4.34
N LYS A 44 -10.54 20.67 3.37
CA LYS A 44 -11.99 20.78 3.63
C LYS A 44 -12.50 19.64 4.52
N LYS A 45 -11.97 18.42 4.30
CA LYS A 45 -12.42 17.20 4.99
C LYS A 45 -11.85 17.06 6.41
N PHE A 46 -10.65 17.57 6.67
CA PHE A 46 -9.92 17.31 7.92
C PHE A 46 -9.32 18.59 8.50
N LYS A 47 -9.79 18.99 9.69
CA LYS A 47 -9.43 20.26 10.35
C LYS A 47 -7.93 20.44 10.63
N LYS A 48 -7.18 19.35 10.86
CA LYS A 48 -5.74 19.39 11.20
C LYS A 48 -4.82 19.44 9.98
N ILE A 49 -5.34 19.63 8.77
CA ILE A 49 -4.54 19.72 7.54
C ILE A 49 -4.24 21.17 7.22
N VAL A 50 -2.96 21.43 6.95
CA VAL A 50 -2.42 22.73 6.51
C VAL A 50 -1.80 22.57 5.14
N ILE A 51 -2.14 23.42 4.18
CA ILE A 51 -1.48 23.48 2.88
C ILE A 51 -0.29 24.40 3.02
N ALA A 52 0.92 23.92 2.73
CA ALA A 52 2.15 24.70 2.74
C ALA A 52 2.23 25.65 1.55
N LYS A 53 3.05 26.69 1.67
CA LYS A 53 3.42 27.56 0.53
C LYS A 53 4.32 26.84 -0.48
N ASP A 54 5.25 26.02 0.04
CA ASP A 54 6.21 25.23 -0.74
C ASP A 54 6.64 23.95 0.00
N ASN A 55 7.49 23.13 -0.63
CA ASN A 55 7.99 21.89 -0.03
C ASN A 55 9.02 22.14 1.08
N GLN A 56 9.75 23.25 1.07
CA GLN A 56 10.73 23.56 2.12
C GLN A 56 10.02 23.85 3.44
N GLN A 57 8.91 24.59 3.44
CA GLN A 57 8.11 24.80 4.64
C GLN A 57 7.64 23.48 5.25
N ILE A 58 7.30 22.48 4.41
CA ILE A 58 6.94 21.15 4.92
C ILE A 58 8.10 20.52 5.69
N VAL A 59 9.31 20.59 5.13
CA VAL A 59 10.51 20.06 5.78
C VAL A 59 10.80 20.82 7.07
N ASP A 60 10.74 22.16 7.05
CA ASP A 60 11.12 22.99 8.19
C ASP A 60 10.23 22.77 9.42
N GLU A 61 8.94 22.57 9.21
CA GLU A 61 7.95 22.45 10.27
C GLU A 61 7.63 21.00 10.70
N SER A 62 8.08 19.97 9.95
CA SER A 62 7.69 18.59 10.21
C SER A 62 8.75 17.82 10.98
N THR A 63 8.30 16.93 11.88
CA THR A 63 9.16 15.95 12.54
C THR A 63 9.27 14.66 11.73
N TRP A 64 8.22 14.31 10.99
CA TRP A 64 8.15 13.18 10.08
C TRP A 64 7.80 13.68 8.68
N VAL A 65 8.65 13.38 7.71
CA VAL A 65 8.51 13.84 6.31
C VAL A 65 8.26 12.65 5.40
N PHE A 66 7.17 12.67 4.66
CA PHE A 66 6.77 11.62 3.72
C PHE A 66 7.00 12.10 2.28
N LEU A 67 7.91 11.43 1.59
CA LEU A 67 8.21 11.66 0.17
C LEU A 67 7.24 10.82 -0.67
N SER A 68 6.19 11.45 -1.19
CA SER A 68 5.12 10.83 -1.96
C SER A 68 4.98 11.46 -3.35
N ILE A 69 6.10 11.59 -4.03
CA ILE A 69 6.25 12.15 -5.37
C ILE A 69 6.63 11.05 -6.36
N THR A 70 6.40 11.29 -7.65
CA THR A 70 6.77 10.33 -8.70
C THR A 70 8.30 10.24 -8.85
N PRO A 71 8.84 9.07 -9.24
CA PRO A 71 10.29 8.90 -9.42
C PRO A 71 10.93 9.95 -10.33
N ALA A 72 10.29 10.27 -11.44
CA ALA A 72 10.82 11.19 -12.46
C ALA A 72 11.17 12.60 -11.93
N VAL A 73 10.47 13.06 -10.89
CA VAL A 73 10.74 14.38 -10.27
C VAL A 73 11.34 14.24 -8.87
N GLY A 74 11.38 13.02 -8.34
CA GLY A 74 11.75 12.75 -6.95
C GLY A 74 13.18 13.18 -6.62
N GLU A 75 14.15 12.73 -7.40
CA GLU A 75 15.56 13.02 -7.13
C GLU A 75 15.86 14.52 -7.13
N LYS A 76 15.35 15.26 -8.12
CA LYS A 76 15.55 16.71 -8.21
C LYS A 76 14.99 17.42 -6.99
N ILE A 77 13.71 17.15 -6.66
CA ILE A 77 13.05 17.80 -5.52
C ILE A 77 13.75 17.47 -4.20
N ILE A 78 14.18 16.21 -3.99
CA ILE A 78 14.83 15.79 -2.75
C ILE A 78 16.20 16.49 -2.59
N LYS A 79 16.98 16.63 -3.65
CA LYS A 79 18.30 17.28 -3.62
C LYS A 79 18.25 18.78 -3.27
N ASP A 80 17.14 19.45 -3.63
CA ASP A 80 16.94 20.89 -3.42
C ASP A 80 16.44 21.21 -1.99
N LEU A 81 15.97 20.19 -1.22
CA LEU A 81 15.41 20.36 0.10
C LEU A 81 16.47 20.25 1.21
N LYS A 82 16.37 21.12 2.20
CA LYS A 82 17.26 21.16 3.37
C LYS A 82 16.62 20.40 4.54
N PHE A 83 16.89 19.10 4.63
CA PHE A 83 16.42 18.25 5.73
C PHE A 83 17.21 18.47 7.01
N LYS A 84 16.64 18.01 8.15
CA LYS A 84 17.28 18.06 9.47
C LYS A 84 17.61 16.63 9.93
N SER A 85 18.72 16.44 10.62
CA SER A 85 19.14 15.13 11.15
C SER A 85 18.17 14.55 12.18
N SER A 86 17.42 15.40 12.87
CA SER A 86 16.40 15.00 13.85
C SER A 86 15.11 14.43 13.24
N GLN A 87 14.95 14.52 11.93
CA GLN A 87 13.74 14.06 11.23
C GLN A 87 13.76 12.56 10.97
N THR A 88 12.56 11.99 10.88
CA THR A 88 12.36 10.68 10.24
C THR A 88 11.75 10.91 8.86
N ILE A 89 12.40 10.40 7.84
CA ILE A 89 12.01 10.59 6.44
C ILE A 89 11.49 9.26 5.90
N PHE A 90 10.28 9.29 5.35
CA PHE A 90 9.64 8.15 4.73
C PHE A 90 9.65 8.30 3.22
N SER A 91 10.09 7.29 2.50
CA SER A 91 9.95 7.26 1.04
C SER A 91 8.86 6.29 0.63
N PHE A 92 7.85 6.79 -0.07
CA PHE A 92 6.84 6.00 -0.77
C PHE A 92 7.23 5.76 -2.24
N ILE A 93 8.46 6.12 -2.62
CA ILE A 93 8.96 6.00 -3.99
C ILE A 93 9.61 4.63 -4.15
N SER A 94 8.96 3.74 -4.90
CA SER A 94 9.38 2.34 -5.03
C SER A 94 10.73 2.17 -5.75
N THR A 95 11.09 3.06 -6.66
CA THR A 95 12.28 2.94 -7.52
C THR A 95 13.53 3.64 -6.99
N ILE A 96 13.42 4.44 -5.90
CA ILE A 96 14.60 5.10 -5.29
C ILE A 96 15.05 4.30 -4.08
N THR A 97 16.29 3.81 -4.12
CA THR A 97 16.89 3.00 -3.05
C THR A 97 17.26 3.82 -1.82
N LEU A 98 17.46 3.15 -0.68
CA LEU A 98 17.96 3.79 0.55
C LEU A 98 19.33 4.47 0.32
N SER A 99 20.19 3.86 -0.49
CA SER A 99 21.50 4.44 -0.83
C SER A 99 21.33 5.76 -1.59
N GLN A 100 20.49 5.79 -2.63
CA GLN A 100 20.18 7.00 -3.38
C GLN A 100 19.52 8.08 -2.52
N LEU A 101 18.59 7.69 -1.64
CA LEU A 101 17.96 8.62 -0.70
C LEU A 101 18.96 9.23 0.28
N LYS A 102 19.88 8.44 0.84
CA LYS A 102 20.94 8.94 1.74
C LYS A 102 21.84 9.94 1.05
N LYS A 103 22.22 9.67 -0.21
CA LYS A 103 23.02 10.61 -1.02
C LYS A 103 22.28 11.92 -1.32
N ALA A 104 20.97 11.84 -1.62
CA ALA A 104 20.17 13.02 -1.97
C ALA A 104 19.84 13.88 -0.74
N ILE A 105 19.59 13.29 0.42
CA ILE A 105 19.17 13.98 1.65
C ILE A 105 20.34 14.70 2.36
N LYS A 106 21.60 14.28 2.16
CA LYS A 106 22.84 14.92 2.64
C LYS A 106 23.01 15.11 4.15
N VAL A 107 22.06 14.62 4.98
CA VAL A 107 22.15 14.67 6.44
C VAL A 107 21.92 13.28 7.03
N LYS A 108 22.45 13.01 8.23
CA LYS A 108 22.24 11.74 8.95
C LYS A 108 20.83 11.67 9.56
N ALA A 109 19.80 11.77 8.72
CA ALA A 109 18.42 11.56 9.15
C ALA A 109 18.06 10.07 9.13
N LYS A 110 17.05 9.70 9.91
CA LYS A 110 16.46 8.35 9.84
C LYS A 110 15.63 8.23 8.57
N ILE A 111 15.96 7.31 7.69
CA ILE A 111 15.24 7.08 6.44
C ILE A 111 14.61 5.70 6.46
N VAL A 112 13.31 5.61 6.17
CA VAL A 112 12.56 4.36 6.04
C VAL A 112 11.80 4.38 4.73
N ARG A 113 11.94 3.33 3.93
CA ARG A 113 11.07 3.10 2.79
C ARG A 113 9.80 2.43 3.28
N ALA A 114 8.65 2.93 2.86
CA ALA A 114 7.35 2.35 3.18
C ALA A 114 6.47 2.41 1.93
N ILE A 115 5.93 1.28 1.50
CA ILE A 115 5.16 1.21 0.24
C ILE A 115 3.72 0.78 0.55
N PRO A 116 2.90 1.70 1.07
CA PRO A 116 1.50 1.43 1.33
C PRO A 116 0.70 1.34 0.03
N LEU A 117 -0.37 0.56 0.07
CA LEU A 117 -1.36 0.48 -1.01
C LEU A 117 -2.56 1.41 -0.75
N PRO A 118 -3.34 1.81 -1.78
CA PRO A 118 -4.50 2.70 -1.60
C PRO A 118 -5.51 2.28 -0.53
N PRO A 119 -5.77 0.99 -0.26
CA PRO A 119 -6.66 0.56 0.83
C PRO A 119 -6.24 1.01 2.23
N ILE A 120 -5.04 1.55 2.42
CA ILE A 120 -4.59 2.17 3.68
C ILE A 120 -5.56 3.29 4.15
N SER A 121 -6.30 3.90 3.24
CA SER A 121 -7.36 4.87 3.57
C SER A 121 -8.53 4.26 4.36
N LEU A 122 -8.68 2.94 4.30
CA LEU A 122 -9.62 2.11 5.06
C LEU A 122 -8.98 1.50 6.31
N LYS A 123 -7.72 1.81 6.59
CA LYS A 123 -6.88 1.18 7.63
C LYS A 123 -6.71 -0.33 7.40
N LYS A 124 -6.56 -0.73 6.15
CA LYS A 124 -6.42 -2.13 5.71
C LYS A 124 -5.26 -2.24 4.71
N GLY A 125 -4.74 -3.45 4.62
CA GLY A 125 -3.70 -3.82 3.66
C GLY A 125 -2.28 -3.77 4.23
N PRO A 126 -1.31 -4.38 3.52
CA PRO A 126 0.07 -4.46 3.96
C PRO A 126 0.80 -3.11 3.80
N VAL A 127 1.68 -2.83 4.74
CA VAL A 127 2.64 -1.72 4.68
C VAL A 127 4.04 -2.29 4.87
N PRO A 128 4.72 -2.71 3.80
CA PRO A 128 6.10 -3.12 3.90
C PRO A 128 7.00 -1.94 4.25
N ILE A 129 7.87 -2.11 5.25
CA ILE A 129 8.84 -1.10 5.70
C ILE A 129 10.27 -1.65 5.65
N CYS A 130 11.22 -0.84 5.19
CA CYS A 130 12.64 -1.15 5.14
C CYS A 130 13.48 0.09 5.46
N PRO A 131 14.47 0.02 6.38
CA PRO A 131 14.76 -1.08 7.30
C PRO A 131 13.70 -1.21 8.41
N PRO A 132 13.71 -2.32 9.18
CA PRO A 132 12.86 -2.49 10.35
C PRO A 132 12.99 -1.34 11.35
N ASN A 133 11.86 -0.91 11.92
CA ASN A 133 11.85 0.16 12.91
C ASN A 133 10.60 0.08 13.78
N SER A 134 10.75 -0.13 15.07
CA SER A 134 9.63 -0.35 16.01
C SER A 134 8.64 0.83 16.09
N LYS A 135 9.14 2.08 16.12
CA LYS A 135 8.27 3.28 16.14
C LYS A 135 7.47 3.43 14.84
N VAL A 136 8.11 3.13 13.70
CA VAL A 136 7.46 3.17 12.39
C VAL A 136 6.45 2.04 12.26
N LYS A 137 6.78 0.83 12.72
CA LYS A 137 5.87 -0.30 12.80
C LYS A 137 4.62 0.03 13.62
N ALA A 138 4.82 0.55 14.83
CA ALA A 138 3.71 0.96 15.69
C ALA A 138 2.79 1.99 15.00
N PHE A 139 3.37 2.97 14.30
CA PHE A 139 2.61 3.96 13.54
C PHE A 139 1.77 3.33 12.42
N PHE A 140 2.39 2.52 11.56
CA PHE A 140 1.68 1.94 10.43
C PHE A 140 0.69 0.84 10.84
N ASN A 141 0.86 0.19 11.99
CA ASN A 141 -0.12 -0.76 12.53
C ASN A 141 -1.48 -0.11 12.88
N HIS A 142 -1.54 1.22 13.04
CA HIS A 142 -2.83 1.93 13.10
C HIS A 142 -3.50 2.09 11.72
N LEU A 143 -2.78 1.82 10.64
CA LEU A 143 -3.21 2.09 9.27
C LEU A 143 -3.31 0.82 8.40
N GLY A 144 -2.80 -0.31 8.88
CA GLY A 144 -2.77 -1.58 8.17
C GLY A 144 -1.86 -2.57 8.85
N THR A 145 -1.43 -3.61 8.14
CA THR A 145 -0.51 -4.63 8.63
C THR A 145 0.91 -4.30 8.22
N THR A 146 1.77 -3.94 9.18
CA THR A 146 3.17 -3.64 8.86
C THR A 146 3.98 -4.92 8.65
N VAL A 147 4.71 -4.99 7.54
CA VAL A 147 5.64 -6.06 7.19
C VAL A 147 7.05 -5.52 7.20
N GLU A 148 7.90 -5.99 8.12
CA GLU A 148 9.29 -5.54 8.26
C GLU A 148 10.21 -6.30 7.31
N ILE A 149 10.93 -5.56 6.45
CA ILE A 149 11.87 -6.09 5.48
C ILE A 149 13.29 -5.75 5.93
N LYS A 150 14.09 -6.76 6.25
CA LYS A 150 15.48 -6.57 6.70
C LYS A 150 16.41 -6.20 5.54
N ASN A 151 16.26 -6.86 4.41
CA ASN A 151 17.08 -6.64 3.22
C ASN A 151 16.31 -5.85 2.16
N GLU A 152 16.81 -4.68 1.79
CA GLU A 152 16.15 -3.82 0.79
C GLU A 152 15.94 -4.52 -0.56
N LYS A 153 16.88 -5.36 -1.01
CA LYS A 153 16.73 -6.13 -2.25
C LYS A 153 15.48 -7.01 -2.24
N SER A 154 15.11 -7.56 -1.07
CA SER A 154 13.88 -8.35 -0.93
C SER A 154 12.59 -7.55 -1.06
N SER A 155 12.66 -6.21 -1.02
CA SER A 155 11.47 -5.35 -1.16
C SER A 155 10.77 -5.55 -2.51
N ILE A 156 11.54 -5.84 -3.56
CA ILE A 156 11.02 -6.05 -4.92
C ILE A 156 10.05 -7.23 -5.00
N ASN A 157 10.25 -8.26 -4.16
CA ASN A 157 9.36 -9.43 -4.09
C ASN A 157 7.94 -9.00 -3.68
N PHE A 158 7.85 -8.13 -2.64
CA PHE A 158 6.58 -7.62 -2.15
C PHE A 158 5.92 -6.67 -3.16
N TRP A 159 6.72 -5.86 -3.87
CA TRP A 159 6.17 -4.95 -4.90
C TRP A 159 5.66 -5.70 -6.11
N SER A 160 6.29 -6.80 -6.48
CA SER A 160 5.82 -7.66 -7.57
C SER A 160 4.41 -8.18 -7.28
N THR A 161 4.13 -8.59 -6.04
CA THR A 161 2.78 -9.04 -5.64
C THR A 161 1.76 -7.91 -5.64
N SER A 162 2.17 -6.66 -5.44
CA SER A 162 1.27 -5.49 -5.54
C SER A 162 0.69 -5.29 -6.93
N GLY A 163 1.34 -5.82 -7.97
CA GLY A 163 0.83 -5.84 -9.35
C GLY A 163 -0.45 -6.65 -9.52
N MET A 164 -0.79 -7.48 -8.53
CA MET A 164 -2.01 -8.32 -8.55
C MET A 164 -3.28 -7.59 -8.10
N MET A 165 -3.22 -6.30 -7.76
CA MET A 165 -4.44 -5.55 -7.36
C MET A 165 -5.51 -5.50 -8.45
N ALA A 166 -5.13 -5.16 -9.68
CA ALA A 166 -6.09 -5.09 -10.79
C ALA A 166 -6.58 -6.50 -11.20
N PRO A 167 -5.72 -7.53 -11.34
CA PRO A 167 -6.16 -8.91 -11.53
C PRO A 167 -7.13 -9.42 -10.45
N PHE A 168 -6.95 -9.05 -9.20
CA PHE A 168 -7.88 -9.38 -8.11
C PHE A 168 -9.27 -8.77 -8.35
N TYR A 169 -9.36 -7.50 -8.74
CA TYR A 169 -10.64 -6.87 -9.06
C TYR A 169 -11.26 -7.46 -10.34
N GLU A 170 -10.44 -7.81 -11.32
CA GLU A 170 -10.90 -8.45 -12.56
C GLU A 170 -11.51 -9.83 -12.29
N MET A 171 -10.92 -10.61 -11.42
CA MET A 171 -11.49 -11.91 -11.00
C MET A 171 -12.87 -11.72 -10.36
N GLN A 172 -13.02 -10.75 -9.45
CA GLN A 172 -14.34 -10.42 -8.85
C GLN A 172 -15.34 -9.94 -9.91
N ARG A 173 -14.90 -9.15 -10.88
CA ARG A 173 -15.74 -8.69 -12.00
C ARG A 173 -16.27 -9.87 -12.81
N VAL A 174 -15.38 -10.79 -13.20
CA VAL A 174 -15.75 -11.98 -14.00
C VAL A 174 -16.79 -12.82 -13.27
N MET A 175 -16.59 -13.08 -11.97
CA MET A 175 -17.54 -13.85 -11.16
C MET A 175 -18.88 -13.13 -11.00
N SER A 176 -18.86 -11.81 -10.80
CA SER A 176 -20.08 -11.00 -10.72
C SER A 176 -20.86 -11.00 -12.05
N ASP A 177 -20.16 -10.87 -13.18
CA ASP A 177 -20.79 -10.90 -14.50
C ASP A 177 -21.37 -12.28 -14.84
N TRP A 178 -20.73 -13.36 -14.35
CA TRP A 178 -21.30 -14.70 -14.48
C TRP A 178 -22.63 -14.83 -13.74
N LEU A 179 -22.74 -14.32 -12.50
CA LEU A 179 -24.00 -14.28 -11.75
C LEU A 179 -25.08 -13.47 -12.49
N VAL A 180 -24.70 -12.34 -13.10
CA VAL A 180 -25.64 -11.51 -13.88
C VAL A 180 -26.15 -12.29 -15.10
N LYS A 181 -25.30 -13.03 -15.80
CA LYS A 181 -25.70 -13.92 -16.92
C LYS A 181 -26.64 -15.05 -16.46
N LYS A 182 -26.59 -15.41 -15.18
CA LYS A 182 -27.53 -16.39 -14.55
C LYS A 182 -28.80 -15.75 -13.99
N GLY A 183 -29.08 -14.48 -14.30
CA GLY A 183 -30.30 -13.76 -13.91
C GLY A 183 -30.21 -12.98 -12.58
N VAL A 184 -29.07 -12.95 -11.91
CA VAL A 184 -28.90 -12.19 -10.67
C VAL A 184 -28.76 -10.69 -10.98
N LYS A 185 -29.50 -9.82 -10.28
CA LYS A 185 -29.35 -8.36 -10.40
C LYS A 185 -27.91 -7.93 -10.08
N ARG A 186 -27.33 -7.05 -10.91
CA ARG A 186 -25.91 -6.62 -10.81
C ARG A 186 -25.49 -6.19 -9.41
N ASN A 187 -26.29 -5.37 -8.73
CA ASN A 187 -25.95 -4.92 -7.37
C ASN A 187 -25.85 -6.08 -6.37
N ASN A 188 -26.72 -7.08 -6.49
CA ASN A 188 -26.68 -8.27 -5.61
C ASN A 188 -25.49 -9.16 -5.95
N ALA A 189 -25.18 -9.35 -7.24
CA ALA A 189 -24.02 -10.10 -7.69
C ALA A 189 -22.70 -9.49 -7.15
N GLN A 190 -22.51 -8.18 -7.33
CA GLN A 190 -21.32 -7.49 -6.83
C GLN A 190 -21.24 -7.52 -5.31
N LYS A 191 -22.36 -7.28 -4.60
CA LYS A 191 -22.42 -7.34 -3.14
C LYS A 191 -22.05 -8.72 -2.62
N TYR A 192 -22.57 -9.77 -3.23
CA TYR A 192 -22.26 -11.15 -2.84
C TYR A 192 -20.78 -11.47 -3.04
N ILE A 193 -20.26 -11.25 -4.26
CA ILE A 193 -18.87 -11.59 -4.57
C ILE A 193 -17.87 -10.79 -3.72
N THR A 194 -18.07 -9.48 -3.55
CA THR A 194 -17.17 -8.67 -2.73
C THR A 194 -17.22 -9.07 -1.25
N SER A 195 -18.39 -9.44 -0.73
CA SER A 195 -18.55 -9.92 0.64
C SER A 195 -17.89 -11.30 0.84
N LEU A 196 -18.03 -12.21 -0.14
CA LEU A 196 -17.37 -13.52 -0.13
C LEU A 196 -15.84 -13.36 -0.04
N PHE A 197 -15.24 -12.56 -0.92
CA PHE A 197 -13.78 -12.35 -0.91
C PHE A 197 -13.29 -11.63 0.35
N LEU A 198 -14.11 -10.74 0.92
CA LEU A 198 -13.78 -10.11 2.19
C LEU A 198 -13.71 -11.15 3.31
N ALA A 199 -14.74 -12.00 3.45
CA ALA A 199 -14.79 -13.04 4.47
C ALA A 199 -13.63 -14.02 4.35
N LEU A 200 -13.36 -14.54 3.15
CA LEU A 200 -12.23 -15.46 2.91
C LEU A 200 -10.87 -14.81 3.17
N SER A 201 -10.72 -13.51 2.86
CA SER A 201 -9.48 -12.78 3.14
C SER A 201 -9.29 -12.53 4.64
N GLU A 202 -10.36 -12.26 5.39
CA GLU A 202 -10.30 -12.07 6.84
C GLU A 202 -9.97 -13.40 7.54
N ASP A 203 -10.57 -14.51 7.11
CA ASP A 203 -10.24 -15.85 7.58
C ASP A 203 -8.77 -16.20 7.33
N ALA A 204 -8.28 -16.00 6.11
CA ALA A 204 -6.88 -16.22 5.78
C ALA A 204 -5.91 -15.33 6.61
N VAL A 205 -6.32 -14.13 7.01
CA VAL A 205 -5.52 -13.27 7.92
C VAL A 205 -5.42 -13.87 9.32
N ILE A 206 -6.51 -14.44 9.85
CA ILE A 206 -6.52 -15.11 11.15
C ILE A 206 -5.50 -16.27 11.15
N HIS A 207 -5.48 -17.05 10.07
CA HIS A 207 -4.60 -18.21 9.89
C HIS A 207 -3.24 -17.88 9.22
N SER A 208 -2.87 -16.61 9.12
CA SER A 208 -1.67 -16.16 8.41
C SER A 208 -0.33 -16.65 9.00
N LYS A 209 -0.30 -17.23 10.18
CA LYS A 209 0.87 -17.88 10.77
C LYS A 209 1.04 -19.34 10.34
N GLU A 210 0.03 -19.93 9.78
CA GLU A 210 -0.03 -21.29 9.28
C GLU A 210 0.28 -21.34 7.78
N ASN A 211 0.49 -22.53 7.24
CA ASN A 211 0.64 -22.67 5.80
C ASN A 211 -0.75 -22.57 5.15
N LEU A 212 -0.95 -21.59 4.26
CA LEU A 212 -2.22 -21.40 3.55
C LEU A 212 -2.68 -22.65 2.77
N ARG A 213 -1.79 -23.62 2.52
CA ARG A 213 -2.17 -24.92 1.95
C ARG A 213 -3.15 -25.68 2.83
N GLU A 214 -3.08 -25.49 4.14
CA GLU A 214 -4.01 -26.16 5.06
C GLU A 214 -5.42 -25.59 4.91
N LEU A 215 -5.59 -24.28 4.77
CA LEU A 215 -6.90 -23.68 4.46
C LEU A 215 -7.48 -24.20 3.14
N VAL A 216 -6.62 -24.43 2.13
CA VAL A 216 -7.07 -25.02 0.86
C VAL A 216 -7.60 -26.43 1.09
N LYS A 217 -6.95 -27.25 1.92
CA LYS A 217 -7.39 -28.62 2.22
C LYS A 217 -8.68 -28.62 3.04
N GLU A 218 -8.74 -27.84 4.10
CA GLU A 218 -9.87 -27.76 5.03
C GLU A 218 -11.14 -27.24 4.36
N SER A 219 -10.98 -26.36 3.36
CA SER A 219 -12.09 -25.86 2.55
C SER A 219 -12.67 -26.87 1.57
N GLN A 220 -12.04 -28.04 1.40
CA GLN A 220 -12.45 -29.07 0.44
C GLN A 220 -13.12 -30.24 1.16
N THR A 221 -14.24 -30.68 0.61
CA THR A 221 -14.86 -31.96 0.94
C THR A 221 -14.69 -32.90 -0.25
N PRO A 222 -14.44 -34.21 -0.04
CA PRO A 222 -14.29 -35.17 -1.13
C PRO A 222 -15.47 -35.11 -2.10
N LYS A 223 -15.21 -34.94 -3.39
CA LYS A 223 -16.21 -34.75 -4.46
C LYS A 223 -17.06 -33.49 -4.32
N GLY A 224 -16.65 -32.53 -3.47
CA GLY A 224 -17.34 -31.27 -3.24
C GLY A 224 -17.03 -30.20 -4.30
N LEU A 225 -17.80 -29.10 -4.28
CA LEU A 225 -17.67 -27.99 -5.24
C LEU A 225 -16.32 -27.29 -5.13
N ASN A 226 -15.75 -27.17 -3.94
CA ASN A 226 -14.45 -26.53 -3.75
C ASN A 226 -13.30 -27.38 -4.30
N GLU A 227 -13.35 -28.69 -4.12
CA GLU A 227 -12.39 -29.63 -4.72
C GLU A 227 -12.47 -29.57 -6.26
N GLN A 228 -13.68 -29.59 -6.83
CA GLN A 228 -13.89 -29.43 -8.27
C GLN A 228 -13.27 -28.13 -8.77
N GLY A 229 -13.54 -26.99 -8.11
CA GLY A 229 -13.00 -25.69 -8.50
C GLY A 229 -11.47 -25.65 -8.49
N VAL A 230 -10.83 -26.18 -7.44
CA VAL A 230 -9.36 -26.26 -7.36
C VAL A 230 -8.80 -27.11 -8.47
N ASN A 231 -9.40 -28.28 -8.75
CA ASN A 231 -8.93 -29.22 -9.78
C ASN A 231 -9.06 -28.63 -11.18
N GLU A 232 -10.18 -28.01 -11.53
CA GLU A 232 -10.42 -27.43 -12.84
C GLU A 232 -9.50 -26.24 -13.11
N LEU A 233 -9.34 -25.32 -12.14
CA LEU A 233 -8.42 -24.20 -12.25
C LEU A 233 -6.95 -24.63 -12.32
N SER A 234 -6.59 -25.71 -11.61
CA SER A 234 -5.26 -26.31 -11.71
C SER A 234 -5.00 -26.90 -13.10
N LYS A 235 -5.94 -27.69 -13.63
CA LYS A 235 -5.85 -28.28 -14.98
C LYS A 235 -5.79 -27.21 -16.06
N SER A 236 -6.52 -26.10 -15.93
CA SER A 236 -6.46 -24.98 -16.87
C SER A 236 -5.16 -24.18 -16.80
N GLY A 237 -4.28 -24.46 -15.82
CA GLY A 237 -3.02 -23.76 -15.62
C GLY A 237 -3.17 -22.38 -14.95
N PHE A 238 -4.31 -22.07 -14.34
CA PHE A 238 -4.58 -20.77 -13.72
C PHE A 238 -3.52 -20.40 -12.67
N TYR A 239 -3.22 -21.28 -11.72
CA TYR A 239 -2.23 -21.01 -10.67
C TYR A 239 -0.80 -20.87 -11.22
N LYS A 240 -0.44 -21.66 -12.25
CA LYS A 240 0.84 -21.51 -12.97
C LYS A 240 0.93 -20.16 -13.69
N SER A 241 -0.19 -19.67 -14.23
CA SER A 241 -0.24 -18.35 -14.88
C SER A 241 -0.05 -17.20 -13.89
N LEU A 242 -0.57 -17.32 -12.66
CA LEU A 242 -0.30 -16.34 -11.60
C LEU A 242 1.19 -16.25 -11.30
N GLU A 243 1.86 -17.38 -11.10
CA GLU A 243 3.30 -17.41 -10.83
C GLU A 243 4.13 -16.84 -11.99
N LYS A 244 3.80 -17.21 -13.24
CA LYS A 244 4.44 -16.64 -14.44
C LYS A 244 4.28 -15.12 -14.51
N THR A 245 3.10 -14.62 -14.18
CA THR A 245 2.81 -13.16 -14.16
C THR A 245 3.64 -12.46 -13.08
N LEU A 246 3.71 -13.01 -11.87
CA LEU A 246 4.55 -12.48 -10.80
C LEU A 246 6.04 -12.44 -11.20
N ASN A 247 6.55 -13.50 -11.82
CA ASN A 247 7.91 -13.55 -12.32
C ASN A 247 8.17 -12.52 -13.42
N SER A 248 7.21 -12.27 -14.30
CA SER A 248 7.30 -11.23 -15.33
C SER A 248 7.35 -9.81 -14.73
N ILE A 249 6.48 -9.53 -13.75
CA ILE A 249 6.47 -8.26 -13.01
C ILE A 249 7.78 -8.07 -12.26
N TYR A 250 8.27 -9.12 -11.59
CA TYR A 250 9.55 -9.11 -10.88
C TYR A 250 10.69 -8.71 -11.82
N LYS A 251 10.84 -9.39 -12.96
CA LYS A 251 11.88 -9.10 -13.97
C LYS A 251 11.83 -7.65 -14.49
N ARG A 252 10.62 -7.05 -14.54
CA ARG A 252 10.46 -5.64 -14.94
C ARG A 252 10.95 -4.68 -13.86
N LEU A 253 10.84 -5.04 -12.58
CA LEU A 253 11.23 -4.21 -11.45
C LEU A 253 12.71 -4.37 -11.07
N ASP A 254 13.32 -5.50 -11.43
CA ASP A 254 14.73 -5.86 -11.14
C ASP A 254 15.72 -5.25 -12.17
N LYS A 255 15.23 -4.48 -13.12
CA LYS A 255 16.02 -3.70 -14.07
C LYS A 255 16.39 -2.34 -13.45
#